data_1bd9fab93e7c96a3bab6d7178a2c15d6
#
_entry.id   1bd9fab93e7c96a3bab6d7178a2c15d6
#
_cell.length_a   1.000
_cell.length_b   1.000
_cell.length_c   1.000
_cell.angle_alpha   90.00
_cell.angle_beta   90.00
_cell.angle_gamma   90.00
#
_symmetry.space_group_name_H-M   'P 1'
#
loop_
_entity.id
_entity.type
_entity.pdbx_description
1 polymer ?
#
loop_
_entity_poly.entity_id
_entity_poly.type
_entity_poly.pdbx_seq_one_letter_code
_entity_poly.pdbx_strand_id
1 'polypeptide(L)'
;MWIDGGIHAREWISPATVTWMLKELVENDAAHPDLTEKMDWYILPIVNPDGYAYSRIEDRNRMWRKTRTPNGIHGCEGTDANRNWGFHWNDGGSSSNSCSETYMGPEVWSEVENTYV
;
A
#
# COMPACT_ATOMS: atom_id res chain seq x y z
N MET A 1 -4.67 17.65 -3.11
CA MET A 1 -3.85 16.60 -3.73
C MET A 1 -3.73 15.42 -2.78
N TRP A 2 -3.93 14.19 -3.27
CA TRP A 2 -3.71 12.96 -2.52
C TRP A 2 -2.45 12.26 -3.02
N ILE A 3 -1.59 11.79 -2.11
CA ILE A 3 -0.43 10.94 -2.43
C ILE A 3 -0.37 9.81 -1.41
N ASP A 4 -0.26 8.60 -1.90
CA ASP A 4 -0.02 7.42 -1.07
C ASP A 4 1.18 6.61 -1.59
N GLY A 5 1.69 5.74 -0.71
CA GLY A 5 2.78 4.84 -1.02
C GLY A 5 2.73 3.57 -0.18
N GLY A 6 3.60 2.60 -0.49
CA GLY A 6 3.75 1.40 0.31
C GLY A 6 2.53 0.48 0.34
N ILE A 7 1.74 0.43 -0.74
CA ILE A 7 0.64 -0.54 -0.88
C ILE A 7 1.18 -1.97 -0.97
N HIS A 8 2.33 -2.18 -1.61
CA HIS A 8 3.01 -3.48 -1.61
C HIS A 8 4.20 -3.44 -0.66
N ALA A 9 4.24 -4.36 0.27
CA ALA A 9 5.18 -4.38 1.39
C ALA A 9 6.67 -4.37 0.99
N ARG A 10 7.04 -5.05 -0.09
CA ARG A 10 8.44 -5.18 -0.57
C ARG A 10 8.98 -3.95 -1.31
N GLU A 11 8.13 -3.04 -1.71
CA GLU A 11 8.47 -1.87 -2.52
C GLU A 11 8.93 -0.70 -1.64
N TRP A 12 10.00 -0.91 -0.87
CA TRP A 12 10.48 0.03 0.15
C TRP A 12 10.84 1.42 -0.36
N ILE A 13 11.12 1.54 -1.66
CA ILE A 13 11.38 2.84 -2.28
C ILE A 13 10.12 3.73 -2.29
N SER A 14 8.93 3.13 -2.37
CA SER A 14 7.67 3.86 -2.41
C SER A 14 7.43 4.69 -1.14
N PRO A 15 7.40 4.11 0.08
CA PRO A 15 7.27 4.90 1.30
C PRO A 15 8.44 5.88 1.52
N ALA A 16 9.65 5.53 1.11
CA ALA A 16 10.81 6.41 1.19
C ALA A 16 10.62 7.67 0.32
N THR A 17 10.12 7.50 -0.91
CA THR A 17 9.83 8.60 -1.84
C THR A 17 8.73 9.50 -1.29
N VAL A 18 7.61 8.94 -0.81
CA VAL A 18 6.50 9.72 -0.27
C VAL A 18 6.93 10.49 1.00
N THR A 19 7.72 9.86 1.87
CA THR A 19 8.27 10.51 3.06
C THR A 19 9.24 11.65 2.69
N TRP A 20 10.05 11.45 1.66
CA TRP A 20 10.92 12.51 1.15
C TRP A 20 10.11 13.69 0.58
N MET A 21 9.05 13.42 -0.17
CA MET A 21 8.15 14.46 -0.69
C MET A 21 7.50 15.24 0.45
N LEU A 22 7.00 14.55 1.49
CA LEU A 22 6.45 15.18 2.68
C LEU A 22 7.47 16.11 3.34
N LYS A 23 8.71 15.63 3.49
CA LYS A 23 9.81 16.42 4.05
C LYS A 23 10.06 17.70 3.23
N GLU A 24 10.16 17.58 1.91
CA GLU A 24 10.37 18.73 1.01
C GLU A 24 9.24 19.76 1.12
N LEU A 25 7.98 19.32 1.17
CA LEU A 25 6.84 20.21 1.30
C LEU A 25 6.79 20.94 2.65
N VAL A 26 7.32 20.34 3.72
CA VAL A 26 7.30 20.92 5.08
C VAL A 26 8.54 21.76 5.38
N GLU A 27 9.72 21.27 5.02
CA GLU A 27 10.99 21.92 5.39
C GLU A 27 11.48 22.94 4.34
N ASN A 28 11.04 22.80 3.09
CA ASN A 28 11.45 23.63 1.96
C ASN A 28 10.26 24.33 1.28
N ASP A 29 9.20 24.63 2.02
CA ASP A 29 7.96 25.25 1.54
C ASP A 29 8.25 26.56 0.76
N ALA A 30 9.16 27.38 1.23
CA ALA A 30 9.56 28.63 0.57
C ALA A 30 10.17 28.43 -0.84
N ALA A 31 10.70 27.23 -1.14
CA ALA A 31 11.19 26.89 -2.47
C ALA A 31 10.06 26.45 -3.43
N HIS A 32 8.89 26.11 -2.88
CA HIS A 32 7.77 25.56 -3.64
C HIS A 32 6.41 26.24 -3.33
N PRO A 33 6.34 27.60 -3.33
CA PRO A 33 5.14 28.33 -2.89
C PRO A 33 3.88 27.97 -3.71
N ASP A 34 4.04 27.62 -4.98
CA ASP A 34 2.93 27.21 -5.84
C ASP A 34 2.30 25.87 -5.41
N LEU A 35 3.04 25.03 -4.70
CA LEU A 35 2.57 23.74 -4.19
C LEU A 35 2.00 23.87 -2.78
N THR A 36 2.60 24.68 -1.93
CA THR A 36 2.25 24.77 -0.50
C THR A 36 1.15 25.80 -0.21
N GLU A 37 1.11 26.91 -0.94
CA GLU A 37 0.11 27.98 -0.73
C GLU A 37 -1.22 27.73 -1.48
N LYS A 38 -1.22 26.92 -2.54
CA LYS A 38 -2.37 26.76 -3.44
C LYS A 38 -3.09 25.42 -3.34
N MET A 39 -2.54 24.47 -2.56
CA MET A 39 -3.08 23.11 -2.47
C MET A 39 -3.06 22.57 -1.06
N ASP A 40 -4.13 21.86 -0.68
CA ASP A 40 -4.13 20.96 0.46
C ASP A 40 -3.55 19.60 0.04
N TRP A 41 -2.66 19.07 0.87
CA TRP A 41 -2.00 17.80 0.68
C TRP A 41 -2.47 16.79 1.71
N TYR A 42 -2.86 15.61 1.23
CA TYR A 42 -3.17 14.44 2.04
C TYR A 42 -2.13 13.38 1.70
N ILE A 43 -1.30 13.03 2.66
CA ILE A 43 -0.13 12.18 2.40
C ILE A 43 -0.16 10.96 3.32
N LEU A 44 -0.22 9.76 2.71
CA LEU A 44 -0.18 8.47 3.39
C LEU A 44 1.05 7.68 2.94
N PRO A 45 2.18 7.77 3.67
CA PRO A 45 3.43 7.16 3.24
C PRO A 45 3.41 5.63 3.17
N ILE A 46 2.59 4.97 4.00
CA ILE A 46 2.53 3.51 4.07
C ILE A 46 1.06 3.08 4.17
N VAL A 47 0.49 2.64 3.05
CA VAL A 47 -0.87 2.09 2.97
C VAL A 47 -0.96 0.73 3.67
N ASN A 48 0.07 -0.12 3.52
CA ASN A 48 0.13 -1.48 4.08
C ASN A 48 1.20 -1.56 5.18
N PRO A 49 0.93 -1.04 6.39
CA PRO A 49 1.93 -0.99 7.47
C PRO A 49 2.28 -2.39 8.00
N ASP A 50 1.31 -3.30 8.07
CA ASP A 50 1.53 -4.66 8.58
C ASP A 50 2.40 -5.48 7.64
N GLY A 51 2.14 -5.42 6.34
CA GLY A 51 2.98 -6.05 5.34
C GLY A 51 4.39 -5.45 5.33
N TYR A 52 4.50 -4.12 5.42
CA TYR A 52 5.79 -3.44 5.49
C TYR A 52 6.60 -3.86 6.73
N ALA A 53 5.97 -3.88 7.91
CA ALA A 53 6.60 -4.34 9.13
C ALA A 53 7.06 -5.80 9.00
N TYR A 54 6.19 -6.68 8.47
CA TYR A 54 6.52 -8.09 8.25
C TYR A 54 7.71 -8.28 7.29
N SER A 55 7.80 -7.50 6.22
CA SER A 55 8.90 -7.56 5.26
C SER A 55 10.27 -7.21 5.86
N ARG A 56 10.30 -6.65 7.09
CA ARG A 56 11.51 -6.21 7.81
C ARG A 56 11.96 -7.13 8.94
N ILE A 57 11.15 -8.14 9.29
CA ILE A 57 11.45 -9.01 10.44
C ILE A 57 12.65 -9.92 10.14
N GLU A 58 12.66 -10.54 8.96
CA GLU A 58 13.69 -11.51 8.55
C GLU A 58 13.93 -11.43 7.03
N ASP A 59 15.12 -11.80 6.57
CA ASP A 59 15.48 -11.74 5.15
C ASP A 59 14.53 -12.54 4.25
N ARG A 60 14.02 -13.68 4.72
CA ARG A 60 13.05 -14.50 3.97
C ARG A 60 11.73 -13.75 3.71
N ASN A 61 11.37 -12.79 4.55
CA ASN A 61 10.15 -12.00 4.44
C ASN A 61 10.33 -10.77 3.55
N ARG A 62 11.57 -10.42 3.18
CA ARG A 62 11.92 -9.20 2.44
C ARG A 62 11.09 -8.99 1.17
N MET A 63 10.72 -10.09 0.53
CA MET A 63 9.98 -10.07 -0.74
C MET A 63 8.47 -10.22 -0.56
N TRP A 64 7.96 -10.06 0.67
CA TRP A 64 6.53 -10.06 0.94
C TRP A 64 5.83 -8.89 0.21
N ARG A 65 4.68 -9.15 -0.41
CA ARG A 65 3.93 -8.18 -1.21
C ARG A 65 2.61 -7.77 -0.58
N LYS A 66 1.80 -8.76 -0.15
CA LYS A 66 0.39 -8.63 0.22
C LYS A 66 0.19 -7.97 1.59
N THR A 67 -1.06 -7.74 1.99
CA THR A 67 -1.45 -7.46 3.37
C THR A 67 -1.10 -8.63 4.30
N ARG A 68 -1.44 -8.54 5.57
CA ARG A 68 -1.23 -9.66 6.52
C ARG A 68 -2.54 -10.23 7.05
N THR A 69 -3.67 -9.94 6.40
CA THR A 69 -4.99 -10.47 6.78
C THR A 69 -5.01 -12.00 6.79
N PRO A 70 -5.38 -12.65 7.89
CA PRO A 70 -5.53 -14.09 7.95
C PRO A 70 -6.65 -14.57 7.02
N ASN A 71 -6.40 -15.61 6.24
CA ASN A 71 -7.40 -16.23 5.34
C ASN A 71 -7.68 -17.71 5.67
N GLY A 72 -7.20 -18.18 6.82
CA GLY A 72 -7.39 -19.55 7.28
C GLY A 72 -6.47 -20.59 6.62
N ILE A 73 -5.62 -20.21 5.68
CA ILE A 73 -4.65 -21.11 5.02
C ILE A 73 -3.24 -20.65 5.37
N HIS A 74 -2.55 -21.43 6.20
CA HIS A 74 -1.19 -21.12 6.65
C HIS A 74 -0.23 -21.00 5.45
N GLY A 75 0.53 -19.94 5.40
CA GLY A 75 1.48 -19.61 4.32
C GLY A 75 0.85 -18.92 3.11
N CYS A 76 -0.48 -18.71 3.11
CA CYS A 76 -1.20 -18.04 2.04
C CYS A 76 -1.90 -16.76 2.52
N GLU A 77 -1.44 -16.19 3.64
CA GLU A 77 -2.03 -14.99 4.24
C GLU A 77 -2.00 -13.80 3.28
N GLY A 78 -2.88 -12.84 3.55
CA GLY A 78 -2.95 -11.54 2.90
C GLY A 78 -3.59 -11.52 1.53
N THR A 79 -3.95 -10.31 1.14
CA THR A 79 -4.56 -9.93 -0.14
C THR A 79 -3.64 -8.95 -0.86
N ASP A 80 -3.60 -8.97 -2.17
CA ASP A 80 -3.03 -7.88 -2.95
C ASP A 80 -3.96 -6.67 -2.85
N ALA A 81 -3.61 -5.71 -2.00
CA ALA A 81 -4.43 -4.52 -1.78
C ALA A 81 -4.67 -3.76 -3.09
N ASN A 82 -3.74 -3.79 -4.05
CA ASN A 82 -3.92 -3.21 -5.37
C ASN A 82 -4.76 -4.07 -6.34
N ARG A 83 -5.47 -5.06 -5.83
CA ARG A 83 -6.49 -5.85 -6.53
C ARG A 83 -7.81 -5.86 -5.78
N ASN A 84 -7.92 -5.14 -4.66
CA ASN A 84 -9.07 -5.17 -3.76
C ASN A 84 -9.98 -3.92 -3.86
N TRP A 85 -9.69 -3.01 -4.80
CA TRP A 85 -10.51 -1.84 -5.10
C TRP A 85 -11.81 -2.20 -5.82
N GLY A 86 -12.87 -1.38 -5.66
CA GLY A 86 -14.17 -1.61 -6.27
C GLY A 86 -14.21 -1.44 -7.79
N PHE A 87 -13.31 -0.64 -8.34
CA PHE A 87 -13.25 -0.40 -9.78
C PHE A 87 -12.68 -1.63 -10.50
N HIS A 88 -13.47 -2.24 -11.40
CA HIS A 88 -13.11 -3.43 -12.17
C HIS A 88 -12.59 -4.61 -11.33
N TRP A 89 -13.13 -4.78 -10.10
CA TRP A 89 -12.77 -5.92 -9.27
C TRP A 89 -13.08 -7.24 -9.96
N ASN A 90 -12.13 -8.16 -9.96
CA ASN A 90 -12.22 -9.48 -10.63
C ASN A 90 -12.37 -9.43 -12.16
N ASP A 91 -12.03 -8.33 -12.81
CA ASP A 91 -12.15 -8.13 -14.26
C ASP A 91 -10.86 -8.47 -15.03
N GLY A 92 -10.03 -9.36 -14.47
CA GLY A 92 -8.77 -9.82 -15.05
C GLY A 92 -7.54 -9.23 -14.36
N GLY A 93 -6.39 -9.86 -14.56
CA GLY A 93 -5.13 -9.47 -13.92
C GLY A 93 -5.06 -9.73 -12.42
N SER A 94 -6.06 -10.40 -11.84
CA SER A 94 -6.16 -10.81 -10.44
C SER A 94 -6.36 -12.32 -10.32
N SER A 95 -6.29 -12.85 -9.10
CA SER A 95 -6.47 -14.27 -8.80
C SER A 95 -7.44 -14.46 -7.65
N SER A 96 -8.30 -15.48 -7.76
CA SER A 96 -9.13 -15.97 -6.66
C SER A 96 -8.42 -16.98 -5.74
N ASN A 97 -7.18 -17.36 -6.08
CA ASN A 97 -6.36 -18.25 -5.24
C ASN A 97 -5.64 -17.41 -4.17
N SER A 98 -5.94 -17.66 -2.90
CA SER A 98 -5.34 -16.95 -1.76
C SER A 98 -3.81 -17.08 -1.66
N CYS A 99 -3.22 -18.13 -2.24
CA CYS A 99 -1.77 -18.30 -2.29
C CYS A 99 -1.10 -17.48 -3.42
N SER A 100 -1.89 -16.85 -4.28
CA SER A 100 -1.34 -15.99 -5.36
C SER A 100 -0.85 -14.66 -4.81
N GLU A 101 0.22 -14.13 -5.42
CA GLU A 101 0.73 -12.77 -5.19
C GLU A 101 -0.27 -11.68 -5.64
N THR A 102 -1.22 -12.03 -6.53
CA THR A 102 -2.26 -11.13 -7.04
C THR A 102 -3.64 -11.51 -6.55
N TYR A 103 -3.73 -12.17 -5.38
CA TYR A 103 -5.01 -12.51 -4.77
C TYR A 103 -5.86 -11.28 -4.48
N MET A 104 -7.07 -11.24 -5.03
CA MET A 104 -7.97 -10.08 -4.99
C MET A 104 -8.76 -9.93 -3.68
N GLY A 105 -8.58 -10.87 -2.73
CA GLY A 105 -9.41 -10.94 -1.52
C GLY A 105 -10.68 -11.76 -1.71
N PRO A 106 -11.39 -12.07 -0.61
CA PRO A 106 -12.66 -12.82 -0.65
C PRO A 106 -13.81 -11.99 -1.23
N GLU A 107 -13.75 -10.68 -1.09
CA GLU A 107 -14.71 -9.72 -1.64
C GLU A 107 -14.03 -8.38 -1.89
N VAL A 108 -14.66 -7.51 -2.65
CA VAL A 108 -14.21 -6.13 -2.87
C VAL A 108 -14.18 -5.38 -1.53
N TRP A 109 -13.15 -4.57 -1.31
CA TRP A 109 -12.96 -3.80 -0.08
C TRP A 109 -12.82 -4.65 1.18
N SER A 110 -12.41 -5.92 1.05
CA SER A 110 -12.19 -6.80 2.21
C SER A 110 -11.04 -6.36 3.11
N GLU A 111 -10.08 -5.63 2.54
CA GLU A 111 -8.91 -5.18 3.27
C GLU A 111 -9.17 -3.83 3.96
N VAL A 112 -8.80 -3.76 5.24
CA VAL A 112 -8.94 -2.55 6.04
C VAL A 112 -8.14 -1.39 5.43
N GLU A 113 -6.99 -1.68 4.88
CA GLU A 113 -6.12 -0.73 4.20
C GLU A 113 -6.82 -0.05 3.02
N ASN A 114 -7.65 -0.78 2.27
CA ASN A 114 -8.42 -0.24 1.15
C ASN A 114 -9.66 0.54 1.60
N THR A 115 -10.24 0.18 2.74
CA THR A 115 -11.48 0.79 3.23
C THR A 115 -11.26 2.21 3.75
N TYR A 116 -10.05 2.51 4.26
CA TYR A 116 -9.73 3.78 4.91
C TYR A 116 -8.79 4.70 4.09
N VAL A 117 -8.49 4.34 2.87
CA VAL A 117 -7.77 5.19 1.87
C VAL A 117 -8.75 5.88 0.87
#